data_d23fa856c0dc9f09752a327ed9e057ee
#
_entry.id   d23fa856c0dc9f09752a327ed9e057ee
#
_cell.length_a   1.000
_cell.length_b   1.000
_cell.length_c   1.000
_cell.angle_alpha   90.00
_cell.angle_beta   90.00
_cell.angle_gamma   90.00
#
_symmetry.space_group_name_H-M   'P 1'
#
loop_
_entity.id
_entity.type
_entity.pdbx_description
1 polymer ?
#
loop_
_entity_poly.entity_id
_entity_poly.type
_entity_poly.pdbx_seq_one_letter_code
_entity_poly.pdbx_strand_id
1 'polypeptide(L)'
;YKRQVVEWPDKAKNPIGQVIDILGKAGDNTTEMHAILAEFGLPYVYPASVEKAADRIPAEIPAEEYAKREDFRNVTTFTIDPKDAKDFDDALSIRKLKDNLWEVGVHIADVTHYVTEGSIIDKEAEKRATSVYLVDRTIPMLPERLCNFICSLRPDEEKLAYSAIFEMTDKGEVKNSRIVHTVIKSDRRFTYEEAQQVIETKEGDFKEEVLMLDTIAKALREKRFVAGAINFDRYEVKFEIDEKGK
;
A
#
# COMPACT_ATOMS: atom_id res chain seq x y z
N TYR A 1 -19.83 21.05 12.49
CA TYR A 1 -20.66 21.40 11.31
C TYR A 1 -19.77 21.90 10.18
N LYS A 2 -19.96 21.38 8.96
CA LYS A 2 -19.43 21.97 7.74
C LYS A 2 -20.42 23.00 7.21
N ARG A 3 -19.94 24.19 6.88
CA ARG A 3 -20.76 25.31 6.41
C ARG A 3 -20.28 25.80 5.06
N GLN A 4 -21.17 26.19 4.18
CA GLN A 4 -20.89 26.82 2.91
C GLN A 4 -21.44 28.25 2.91
N VAL A 5 -20.62 29.22 2.52
CA VAL A 5 -21.09 30.60 2.27
C VAL A 5 -21.92 30.60 1.00
N VAL A 6 -23.18 31.02 1.10
CA VAL A 6 -24.11 31.09 -0.03
C VAL A 6 -24.25 32.50 -0.56
N GLU A 7 -24.08 33.51 0.30
CA GLU A 7 -24.22 34.91 -0.06
C GLU A 7 -23.40 35.79 0.86
N TRP A 8 -22.81 36.85 0.33
CA TRP A 8 -22.20 37.93 1.11
C TRP A 8 -22.70 39.26 0.57
N PRO A 9 -23.82 39.80 1.10
CA PRO A 9 -24.38 41.07 0.62
C PRO A 9 -23.40 42.23 0.81
N ASP A 10 -23.24 43.12 -0.19
CA ASP A 10 -22.26 44.21 -0.24
C ASP A 10 -22.18 45.10 1.01
N LYS A 11 -23.29 45.22 1.75
CA LYS A 11 -23.36 46.05 2.95
C LYS A 11 -23.48 45.25 4.23
N ALA A 12 -23.41 43.91 4.18
CA ALA A 12 -23.53 43.05 5.34
C ALA A 12 -22.17 42.84 5.99
N LYS A 13 -22.11 42.97 7.32
CA LYS A 13 -20.90 42.70 8.11
C LYS A 13 -20.50 41.24 8.09
N ASN A 14 -21.45 40.31 7.93
CA ASN A 14 -21.22 38.87 7.97
C ASN A 14 -21.85 38.20 6.75
N PRO A 15 -21.22 37.14 6.21
CA PRO A 15 -21.79 36.32 5.14
C PRO A 15 -22.97 35.50 5.66
N ILE A 16 -23.88 35.14 4.73
CA ILE A 16 -24.92 34.15 4.96
C ILE A 16 -24.37 32.78 4.59
N GLY A 17 -24.46 31.83 5.50
CA GLY A 17 -23.97 30.47 5.29
C GLY A 17 -25.05 29.43 5.52
N GLN A 18 -24.92 28.30 4.86
CA GLN A 18 -25.73 27.12 5.05
C GLN A 18 -24.91 26.00 5.69
N VAL A 19 -25.49 25.29 6.65
CA VAL A 19 -24.91 24.04 7.16
C VAL A 19 -25.13 22.96 6.10
N ILE A 20 -24.06 22.39 5.61
CA ILE A 20 -24.08 21.36 4.56
C ILE A 20 -23.79 19.97 5.10
N ASP A 21 -23.17 19.88 6.30
CA ASP A 21 -22.87 18.61 6.94
C ASP A 21 -22.74 18.75 8.46
N ILE A 22 -23.06 17.67 9.17
CA ILE A 22 -22.94 17.55 10.62
C ILE A 22 -21.89 16.49 10.94
N LEU A 23 -20.67 16.93 11.24
CA LEU A 23 -19.51 16.04 11.40
C LEU A 23 -19.56 15.19 12.69
N GLY A 24 -20.31 15.64 13.69
CA GLY A 24 -20.48 14.97 14.97
C GLY A 24 -20.47 15.95 16.15
N LYS A 25 -20.27 15.41 17.36
CA LYS A 25 -20.22 16.18 18.60
C LYS A 25 -18.82 16.76 18.79
N ALA A 26 -18.73 18.03 19.13
CA ALA A 26 -17.45 18.69 19.40
C ALA A 26 -16.69 18.01 20.55
N GLY A 27 -15.39 17.80 20.38
CA GLY A 27 -14.52 17.16 21.36
C GLY A 27 -14.43 15.63 21.22
N ASP A 28 -15.25 15.02 20.38
CA ASP A 28 -15.09 13.61 20.05
C ASP A 28 -13.96 13.43 19.01
N ASN A 29 -13.01 12.54 19.26
CA ASN A 29 -11.86 12.30 18.38
C ASN A 29 -12.27 12.10 16.91
N THR A 30 -13.27 11.25 16.65
CA THR A 30 -13.77 11.02 15.29
C THR A 30 -14.31 12.31 14.64
N THR A 31 -14.96 13.17 15.40
CA THR A 31 -15.48 14.45 14.90
C THR A 31 -14.34 15.41 14.54
N GLU A 32 -13.30 15.46 15.37
CA GLU A 32 -12.14 16.32 15.11
C GLU A 32 -11.36 15.83 13.88
N MET A 33 -11.19 14.51 13.71
CA MET A 33 -10.60 13.94 12.49
C MET A 33 -11.43 14.24 11.24
N HIS A 34 -12.75 14.10 11.31
CA HIS A 34 -13.64 14.48 10.21
C HIS A 34 -13.61 15.99 9.93
N ALA A 35 -13.40 16.83 10.96
CA ALA A 35 -13.26 18.27 10.77
C ALA A 35 -11.99 18.62 10.00
N ILE A 36 -10.87 17.98 10.32
CA ILE A 36 -9.60 18.14 9.60
C ILE A 36 -9.80 17.73 8.13
N LEU A 37 -10.36 16.55 7.87
CA LEU A 37 -10.60 16.07 6.50
C LEU A 37 -11.52 17.03 5.73
N ALA A 38 -12.58 17.54 6.38
CA ALA A 38 -13.51 18.48 5.79
C ALA A 38 -12.87 19.85 5.49
N GLU A 39 -11.94 20.33 6.33
CA GLU A 39 -11.18 21.57 6.12
C GLU A 39 -10.32 21.49 4.87
N PHE A 40 -9.65 20.37 4.66
CA PHE A 40 -8.81 20.13 3.49
C PHE A 40 -9.60 19.60 2.27
N GLY A 41 -10.93 19.49 2.35
CA GLY A 41 -11.77 19.01 1.26
C GLY A 41 -11.59 17.52 0.93
N LEU A 42 -11.03 16.75 1.87
CA LEU A 42 -10.77 15.32 1.70
C LEU A 42 -12.03 14.49 2.00
N PRO A 43 -12.36 13.49 1.18
CA PRO A 43 -13.49 12.61 1.41
C PRO A 43 -13.16 11.63 2.54
N TYR A 44 -14.06 11.50 3.52
CA TYR A 44 -13.91 10.61 4.68
C TYR A 44 -14.94 9.48 4.74
N VAL A 45 -15.89 9.48 3.83
CA VAL A 45 -16.91 8.44 3.68
C VAL A 45 -16.98 8.02 2.21
N TYR A 46 -17.15 6.73 1.96
CA TYR A 46 -17.46 6.22 0.63
C TYR A 46 -18.96 6.36 0.33
N PRO A 47 -19.33 6.70 -0.92
CA PRO A 47 -20.71 6.52 -1.36
C PRO A 47 -21.13 5.05 -1.20
N ALA A 48 -22.33 4.82 -0.67
CA ALA A 48 -22.84 3.45 -0.45
C ALA A 48 -22.89 2.60 -1.73
N SER A 49 -22.98 3.23 -2.90
CA SER A 49 -22.91 2.56 -4.21
C SER A 49 -21.52 2.01 -4.51
N VAL A 50 -20.46 2.69 -4.06
CA VAL A 50 -19.06 2.25 -4.23
C VAL A 50 -18.76 1.07 -3.32
N GLU A 51 -19.17 1.15 -2.04
CA GLU A 51 -19.02 0.03 -1.10
C GLU A 51 -19.76 -1.22 -1.59
N LYS A 52 -21.02 -1.08 -2.01
CA LYS A 52 -21.79 -2.19 -2.59
C LYS A 52 -21.15 -2.75 -3.86
N ALA A 53 -20.48 -1.94 -4.65
CA ALA A 53 -19.75 -2.43 -5.83
C ALA A 53 -18.52 -3.23 -5.41
N ALA A 54 -17.76 -2.76 -4.42
CA ALA A 54 -16.63 -3.50 -3.86
C ALA A 54 -17.06 -4.83 -3.22
N ASP A 55 -18.18 -4.87 -2.51
CA ASP A 55 -18.73 -6.08 -1.88
C ASP A 55 -19.09 -7.18 -2.89
N ARG A 56 -19.38 -6.82 -4.13
CA ARG A 56 -19.71 -7.76 -5.21
C ARG A 56 -18.49 -8.38 -5.88
N ILE A 57 -17.30 -7.82 -5.64
CA ILE A 57 -16.06 -8.36 -6.21
C ILE A 57 -15.74 -9.67 -5.49
N PRO A 58 -15.61 -10.79 -6.23
CA PRO A 58 -15.27 -12.07 -5.63
C PRO A 58 -13.83 -12.04 -5.09
N ALA A 59 -13.63 -12.63 -3.93
CA ALA A 59 -12.29 -12.78 -3.36
C ALA A 59 -11.54 -13.97 -3.96
N GLU A 60 -12.26 -14.95 -4.50
CA GLU A 60 -11.71 -16.16 -5.11
C GLU A 60 -11.10 -15.83 -6.46
N ILE A 61 -9.91 -16.36 -6.73
CA ILE A 61 -9.23 -16.25 -8.01
C ILE A 61 -9.85 -17.26 -8.98
N PRO A 62 -10.38 -16.82 -10.13
CA PRO A 62 -10.91 -17.73 -11.12
C PRO A 62 -9.86 -18.69 -11.66
N ALA A 63 -10.25 -19.95 -11.93
CA ALA A 63 -9.30 -20.98 -12.39
C ALA A 63 -8.57 -20.61 -13.69
N GLU A 64 -9.22 -19.86 -14.58
CA GLU A 64 -8.62 -19.38 -15.82
C GLU A 64 -7.51 -18.33 -15.62
N GLU A 65 -7.47 -17.64 -14.46
CA GLU A 65 -6.43 -16.68 -14.17
C GLU A 65 -5.10 -17.35 -13.87
N TYR A 66 -5.09 -18.52 -13.24
CA TYR A 66 -3.88 -19.29 -12.99
C TYR A 66 -3.17 -19.69 -14.31
N ALA A 67 -3.94 -20.01 -15.35
CA ALA A 67 -3.38 -20.41 -16.64
C ALA A 67 -2.76 -19.26 -17.45
N LYS A 68 -3.12 -18.00 -17.13
CA LYS A 68 -2.66 -16.80 -17.84
C LYS A 68 -1.44 -16.15 -17.16
N ARG A 69 -1.04 -16.64 -15.98
CA ARG A 69 -0.07 -15.98 -15.11
C ARG A 69 1.12 -16.87 -14.82
N GLU A 70 2.29 -16.28 -14.60
CA GLU A 70 3.42 -17.03 -14.07
C GLU A 70 3.17 -17.43 -12.61
N ASP A 71 3.49 -18.69 -12.29
CA ASP A 71 3.26 -19.24 -10.96
C ASP A 71 4.46 -19.02 -10.03
N PHE A 72 4.31 -18.13 -9.08
CA PHE A 72 5.31 -17.83 -8.03
C PHE A 72 4.90 -18.35 -6.64
N ARG A 73 3.85 -19.16 -6.52
CA ARG A 73 3.35 -19.66 -5.24
C ARG A 73 4.34 -20.55 -4.46
N ASN A 74 5.31 -21.12 -5.16
CA ASN A 74 6.35 -21.96 -4.58
C ASN A 74 7.73 -21.28 -4.56
N VAL A 75 7.79 -19.98 -4.76
CA VAL A 75 9.01 -19.17 -4.65
C VAL A 75 8.94 -18.40 -3.34
N THR A 76 9.99 -18.48 -2.52
CA THR A 76 10.05 -17.73 -1.25
C THR A 76 9.70 -16.28 -1.49
N THR A 77 8.61 -15.84 -0.86
CA THR A 77 8.02 -14.52 -1.05
C THR A 77 7.58 -13.97 0.30
N PHE A 78 7.84 -12.69 0.56
CA PHE A 78 7.40 -12.02 1.78
C PHE A 78 7.19 -10.53 1.58
N THR A 79 6.42 -9.92 2.48
CA THR A 79 6.25 -8.47 2.55
C THR A 79 7.06 -7.89 3.71
N ILE A 80 7.43 -6.59 3.64
CA ILE A 80 8.15 -5.88 4.70
C ILE A 80 7.47 -4.52 4.89
N ASP A 81 6.72 -4.36 5.97
CA ASP A 81 5.78 -3.26 6.15
C ASP A 81 5.82 -2.67 7.56
N PRO A 82 5.27 -1.46 7.79
CA PRO A 82 5.07 -0.94 9.15
C PRO A 82 4.23 -1.90 10.00
N LYS A 83 4.47 -1.93 11.31
CA LYS A 83 3.81 -2.86 12.25
C LYS A 83 2.27 -2.82 12.18
N ASP A 84 1.70 -1.66 11.94
CA ASP A 84 0.27 -1.37 11.89
C ASP A 84 -0.35 -1.44 10.49
N ALA A 85 0.45 -1.70 9.46
CA ALA A 85 -0.04 -1.86 8.09
C ALA A 85 -1.01 -3.05 7.95
N LYS A 86 -2.03 -2.86 7.12
CA LYS A 86 -3.04 -3.87 6.75
C LYS A 86 -3.14 -4.07 5.25
N ASP A 87 -2.68 -3.09 4.49
CA ASP A 87 -2.62 -2.99 3.05
C ASP A 87 -1.19 -3.34 2.59
N PHE A 88 -0.95 -4.60 2.29
CA PHE A 88 0.35 -5.06 1.79
C PHE A 88 0.33 -4.96 0.27
N ASP A 89 0.80 -3.83 -0.25
CA ASP A 89 0.72 -3.51 -1.68
C ASP A 89 1.85 -4.12 -2.48
N ASP A 90 2.99 -4.40 -1.85
CA ASP A 90 4.16 -4.98 -2.48
C ASP A 90 4.76 -6.15 -1.71
N ALA A 91 5.36 -7.09 -2.44
CA ALA A 91 6.08 -8.23 -1.90
C ALA A 91 7.37 -8.46 -2.70
N LEU A 92 8.35 -9.05 -2.04
CA LEU A 92 9.61 -9.47 -2.63
C LEU A 92 9.69 -10.98 -2.68
N SER A 93 10.11 -11.53 -3.81
CA SER A 93 10.52 -12.92 -3.91
C SER A 93 11.96 -13.05 -4.29
N ILE A 94 12.61 -14.16 -3.87
CA ILE A 94 13.98 -14.43 -4.24
C ILE A 94 14.19 -15.95 -4.31
N ARG A 95 14.92 -16.37 -5.36
CA ARG A 95 15.47 -17.72 -5.45
C ARG A 95 16.81 -17.72 -6.15
N LYS A 96 17.67 -18.66 -5.76
CA LYS A 96 18.97 -18.85 -6.39
C LYS A 96 18.82 -19.57 -7.74
N LEU A 97 19.45 -19.04 -8.76
CA LEU A 97 19.58 -19.65 -10.08
C LEU A 97 20.95 -20.32 -10.27
N LYS A 98 21.19 -20.87 -11.45
CA LYS A 98 22.53 -21.33 -11.86
C LYS A 98 23.48 -20.15 -12.04
N ASP A 99 24.79 -20.43 -12.18
CA ASP A 99 25.83 -19.45 -12.47
C ASP A 99 25.91 -18.26 -11.46
N ASN A 100 25.62 -18.54 -10.20
CA ASN A 100 25.58 -17.55 -9.11
C ASN A 100 24.63 -16.35 -9.35
N LEU A 101 23.62 -16.55 -10.17
CA LEU A 101 22.55 -15.58 -10.35
C LEU A 101 21.43 -15.78 -9.34
N TRP A 102 20.70 -14.72 -9.11
CA TRP A 102 19.49 -14.66 -8.29
C TRP A 102 18.33 -14.17 -9.14
N GLU A 103 17.20 -14.84 -9.05
CA GLU A 103 15.94 -14.28 -9.53
C GLU A 103 15.29 -13.53 -8.38
N VAL A 104 15.11 -12.24 -8.57
CA VAL A 104 14.43 -11.37 -7.61
C VAL A 104 13.14 -10.87 -8.25
N GLY A 105 12.02 -11.10 -7.58
CA GLY A 105 10.71 -10.60 -7.97
C GLY A 105 10.30 -9.42 -7.11
N VAL A 106 9.78 -8.37 -7.74
CA VAL A 106 9.05 -7.28 -7.09
C VAL A 106 7.61 -7.41 -7.55
N HIS A 107 6.74 -7.77 -6.64
CA HIS A 107 5.33 -8.07 -6.90
C HIS A 107 4.48 -6.95 -6.35
N ILE A 108 3.67 -6.34 -7.20
CA ILE A 108 2.70 -5.31 -6.81
C ILE A 108 1.30 -5.92 -6.95
N ALA A 109 0.45 -5.69 -5.97
CA ALA A 109 -0.95 -6.14 -6.01
C ALA A 109 -1.62 -5.76 -7.34
N ASP A 110 -2.19 -6.73 -8.06
CA ASP A 110 -2.84 -6.49 -9.36
C ASP A 110 -4.24 -5.90 -9.17
N VAL A 111 -4.28 -4.66 -8.70
CA VAL A 111 -5.52 -3.92 -8.46
C VAL A 111 -6.36 -3.80 -9.74
N THR A 112 -5.70 -3.69 -10.91
CA THR A 112 -6.38 -3.50 -12.20
C THR A 112 -7.19 -4.72 -12.65
N HIS A 113 -6.91 -5.89 -12.10
CA HIS A 113 -7.75 -7.08 -12.30
C HIS A 113 -9.14 -6.90 -11.65
N TYR A 114 -9.21 -6.24 -10.51
CA TYR A 114 -10.43 -6.08 -9.72
C TYR A 114 -11.15 -4.75 -9.97
N VAL A 115 -10.40 -3.69 -10.25
CA VAL A 115 -10.90 -2.35 -10.49
C VAL A 115 -10.72 -2.02 -11.97
N THR A 116 -11.79 -2.19 -12.74
CA THR A 116 -11.77 -1.92 -14.18
C THR A 116 -11.92 -0.43 -14.47
N GLU A 117 -11.24 0.04 -15.51
CA GLU A 117 -11.30 1.42 -15.98
C GLU A 117 -12.75 1.88 -16.24
N GLY A 118 -13.08 3.08 -15.78
CA GLY A 118 -14.41 3.68 -15.89
C GLY A 118 -15.48 3.12 -14.95
N SER A 119 -15.14 2.14 -14.11
CA SER A 119 -16.06 1.61 -13.09
C SER A 119 -16.37 2.67 -12.02
N ILE A 120 -17.42 2.43 -11.22
CA ILE A 120 -17.76 3.34 -10.11
C ILE A 120 -16.66 3.41 -9.05
N ILE A 121 -15.91 2.32 -8.86
CA ILE A 121 -14.78 2.27 -7.92
C ILE A 121 -13.60 3.07 -8.48
N ASP A 122 -13.28 2.90 -9.76
CA ASP A 122 -12.22 3.61 -10.46
C ASP A 122 -12.44 5.12 -10.43
N LYS A 123 -13.65 5.58 -10.74
CA LYS A 123 -14.02 7.00 -10.68
C LYS A 123 -13.93 7.59 -9.26
N GLU A 124 -14.26 6.81 -8.24
CA GLU A 124 -14.09 7.26 -6.85
C GLU A 124 -12.61 7.30 -6.47
N ALA A 125 -11.82 6.32 -6.92
CA ALA A 125 -10.37 6.30 -6.71
C ALA A 125 -9.68 7.48 -7.39
N GLU A 126 -10.04 7.80 -8.64
CA GLU A 126 -9.56 8.99 -9.36
C GLU A 126 -9.86 10.28 -8.58
N LYS A 127 -11.09 10.41 -8.07
CA LYS A 127 -11.49 11.57 -7.27
C LYS A 127 -10.71 11.70 -5.96
N ARG A 128 -10.38 10.57 -5.30
CA ARG A 128 -9.59 10.55 -4.07
C ARG A 128 -8.11 10.78 -4.33
N ALA A 129 -7.60 10.28 -5.44
CA ALA A 129 -6.22 10.35 -5.92
C ALA A 129 -5.16 9.68 -5.04
N THR A 130 -5.37 9.56 -3.74
CA THR A 130 -4.42 8.99 -2.77
C THR A 130 -5.13 8.45 -1.52
N SER A 131 -4.47 7.58 -0.78
CA SER A 131 -4.82 7.28 0.60
C SER A 131 -4.31 8.40 1.52
N VAL A 132 -5.08 8.73 2.57
CA VAL A 132 -4.72 9.76 3.54
C VAL A 132 -4.47 9.11 4.89
N TYR A 133 -3.25 9.24 5.39
CA TYR A 133 -2.83 8.69 6.67
C TYR A 133 -2.96 9.76 7.74
N LEU A 134 -3.90 9.56 8.66
CA LEU A 134 -4.06 10.36 9.86
C LEU A 134 -3.33 9.67 11.03
N VAL A 135 -3.27 10.35 12.15
CA VAL A 135 -2.52 9.88 13.31
C VAL A 135 -3.09 8.56 13.86
N ASP A 136 -4.40 8.37 13.81
CA ASP A 136 -5.13 7.22 14.39
C ASP A 136 -5.79 6.30 13.36
N ARG A 137 -5.84 6.70 12.09
CA ARG A 137 -6.52 5.95 11.03
C ARG A 137 -6.04 6.29 9.64
N THR A 138 -6.30 5.40 8.70
CA THR A 138 -6.13 5.65 7.27
C THR A 138 -7.49 5.83 6.60
N ILE A 139 -7.58 6.83 5.72
CA ILE A 139 -8.70 6.98 4.78
C ILE A 139 -8.20 6.49 3.43
N PRO A 140 -8.51 5.26 3.04
CA PRO A 140 -7.88 4.66 1.87
C PRO A 140 -8.46 5.20 0.57
N MET A 141 -7.66 5.14 -0.51
CA MET A 141 -8.09 5.50 -1.86
C MET A 141 -9.14 4.52 -2.41
N LEU A 142 -8.99 3.23 -2.09
CA LEU A 142 -9.93 2.16 -2.45
C LEU A 142 -10.70 1.67 -1.22
N PRO A 143 -11.93 1.15 -1.37
CA PRO A 143 -12.65 0.52 -0.28
C PRO A 143 -11.83 -0.52 0.47
N GLU A 144 -11.93 -0.57 1.80
CA GLU A 144 -11.13 -1.45 2.66
C GLU A 144 -11.19 -2.93 2.25
N ARG A 145 -12.34 -3.38 1.73
CA ARG A 145 -12.47 -4.73 1.17
C ARG A 145 -11.45 -5.03 0.07
N LEU A 146 -11.08 -4.05 -0.72
CA LEU A 146 -10.06 -4.20 -1.76
C LEU A 146 -8.66 -4.03 -1.18
N CYS A 147 -8.35 -2.88 -0.58
CA CYS A 147 -6.98 -2.57 -0.18
C CYS A 147 -6.48 -3.43 1.00
N ASN A 148 -7.34 -3.79 1.98
CA ASN A 148 -6.91 -4.55 3.15
C ASN A 148 -7.10 -6.07 3.00
N PHE A 149 -7.88 -6.53 2.00
CA PHE A 149 -8.22 -7.96 1.88
C PHE A 149 -7.94 -8.52 0.49
N ILE A 150 -8.72 -8.14 -0.54
CA ILE A 150 -8.66 -8.81 -1.85
C ILE A 150 -7.32 -8.57 -2.53
N CYS A 151 -6.85 -7.31 -2.58
CA CYS A 151 -5.61 -6.94 -3.23
C CYS A 151 -4.39 -7.10 -2.31
N SER A 152 -4.56 -6.97 -0.98
CA SER A 152 -3.46 -7.07 -0.02
C SER A 152 -2.72 -8.41 -0.12
N LEU A 153 -1.40 -8.38 -0.27
CA LEU A 153 -0.53 -9.55 -0.46
C LEU A 153 -0.27 -10.27 0.88
N ARG A 154 -1.36 -10.67 1.54
CA ARG A 154 -1.36 -11.27 2.87
C ARG A 154 -0.66 -12.62 2.90
N PRO A 155 0.03 -12.96 4.02
CA PRO A 155 0.71 -14.23 4.14
C PRO A 155 -0.27 -15.40 4.07
N ASP A 156 0.20 -16.52 3.52
CA ASP A 156 -0.53 -17.77 3.34
C ASP A 156 -1.74 -17.73 2.38
N GLU A 157 -1.99 -16.59 1.75
CA GLU A 157 -3.06 -16.42 0.76
C GLU A 157 -2.49 -16.32 -0.65
N GLU A 158 -3.17 -16.97 -1.62
CA GLU A 158 -2.86 -16.79 -3.04
C GLU A 158 -3.38 -15.44 -3.51
N LYS A 159 -2.52 -14.66 -4.19
CA LYS A 159 -2.83 -13.31 -4.63
C LYS A 159 -2.40 -13.08 -6.07
N LEU A 160 -3.15 -12.25 -6.76
CA LEU A 160 -2.79 -11.78 -8.09
C LEU A 160 -1.85 -10.59 -7.97
N ALA A 161 -0.74 -10.65 -8.70
CA ALA A 161 0.21 -9.57 -8.73
C ALA A 161 0.64 -9.22 -10.17
N TYR A 162 1.10 -7.99 -10.35
CA TYR A 162 1.83 -7.53 -11.52
C TYR A 162 3.27 -7.35 -11.13
N SER A 163 4.17 -8.06 -11.76
CA SER A 163 5.49 -8.33 -11.21
C SER A 163 6.61 -7.97 -12.16
N ALA A 164 7.64 -7.32 -11.63
CA ALA A 164 8.92 -7.14 -12.29
C ALA A 164 9.90 -8.20 -11.77
N ILE A 165 10.36 -9.06 -12.64
CA ILE A 165 11.26 -10.18 -12.33
C ILE A 165 12.63 -9.90 -12.93
N PHE A 166 13.65 -9.99 -12.11
CA PHE A 166 15.04 -9.70 -12.48
C PHE A 166 15.94 -10.91 -12.25
N GLU A 167 16.74 -11.26 -13.23
CA GLU A 167 17.87 -12.16 -13.06
C GLU A 167 19.12 -11.32 -12.87
N MET A 168 19.75 -11.41 -11.70
CA MET A 168 20.85 -10.54 -11.35
C MET A 168 21.91 -11.21 -10.49
N THR A 169 23.08 -10.56 -10.45
CA THR A 169 24.17 -10.95 -9.55
C THR A 169 23.92 -10.39 -8.13
N ASP A 170 24.66 -10.90 -7.15
CA ASP A 170 24.74 -10.36 -5.78
C ASP A 170 25.23 -8.90 -5.72
N LYS A 171 25.90 -8.42 -6.80
CA LYS A 171 26.33 -7.02 -6.97
C LYS A 171 25.27 -6.14 -7.62
N GLY A 172 24.05 -6.64 -7.79
CA GLY A 172 22.95 -5.88 -8.41
C GLY A 172 23.17 -5.58 -9.90
N GLU A 173 23.87 -6.47 -10.63
CA GLU A 173 23.97 -6.38 -12.08
C GLU A 173 22.81 -7.18 -12.70
N VAL A 174 21.88 -6.50 -13.33
CA VAL A 174 20.75 -7.13 -14.02
C VAL A 174 21.26 -7.76 -15.33
N LYS A 175 21.04 -9.05 -15.50
CA LYS A 175 21.35 -9.80 -16.71
C LYS A 175 20.14 -9.97 -17.60
N ASN A 176 18.95 -10.14 -17.00
CA ASN A 176 17.70 -10.25 -17.69
C ASN A 176 16.57 -9.66 -16.82
N SER A 177 15.48 -9.23 -17.46
CA SER A 177 14.28 -8.78 -16.75
C SER A 177 13.03 -9.01 -17.59
N ARG A 178 11.90 -9.21 -16.91
CA ARG A 178 10.58 -9.28 -17.51
C ARG A 178 9.53 -8.69 -16.60
N ILE A 179 8.46 -8.18 -17.19
CA ILE A 179 7.29 -7.68 -16.46
C ILE A 179 6.11 -8.56 -16.87
N VAL A 180 5.48 -9.19 -15.89
CA VAL A 180 4.47 -10.23 -16.11
C VAL A 180 3.39 -10.20 -15.05
N HIS A 181 2.22 -10.69 -15.40
CA HIS A 181 1.20 -11.03 -14.42
C HIS A 181 1.57 -12.34 -13.72
N THR A 182 1.47 -12.36 -12.39
CA THR A 182 1.82 -13.53 -11.57
C THR A 182 0.69 -13.92 -10.63
N VAL A 183 0.75 -15.16 -10.15
CA VAL A 183 0.09 -15.59 -8.92
C VAL A 183 1.18 -15.85 -7.89
N ILE A 184 1.09 -15.20 -6.75
CA ILE A 184 2.02 -15.35 -5.65
C ILE A 184 1.32 -15.92 -4.42
N LYS A 185 2.11 -16.44 -3.49
CA LYS A 185 1.68 -16.75 -2.14
C LYS A 185 2.78 -16.26 -1.20
N SER A 186 2.49 -15.25 -0.40
CA SER A 186 3.46 -14.74 0.56
C SER A 186 3.64 -15.75 1.70
N ASP A 187 4.89 -16.10 2.02
CA ASP A 187 5.22 -17.02 3.09
C ASP A 187 5.24 -16.32 4.45
N ARG A 188 5.50 -15.02 4.46
CA ARG A 188 5.61 -14.24 5.69
C ARG A 188 5.36 -12.75 5.46
N ARG A 189 4.84 -12.10 6.48
CA ARG A 189 4.87 -10.64 6.63
C ARG A 189 5.91 -10.28 7.68
N PHE A 190 6.91 -9.49 7.32
CA PHE A 190 7.86 -8.87 8.24
C PHE A 190 7.43 -7.45 8.60
N THR A 191 7.69 -7.05 9.83
CA THR A 191 7.80 -5.61 10.14
C THR A 191 9.19 -5.10 9.73
N TYR A 192 9.35 -3.78 9.58
CA TYR A 192 10.68 -3.21 9.35
C TYR A 192 11.67 -3.58 10.45
N GLU A 193 11.22 -3.61 11.70
CA GLU A 193 12.04 -3.96 12.85
C GLU A 193 12.47 -5.44 12.81
N GLU A 194 11.57 -6.33 12.45
CA GLU A 194 11.89 -7.77 12.33
C GLU A 194 12.88 -8.03 11.20
N ALA A 195 12.68 -7.42 10.02
CA ALA A 195 13.62 -7.54 8.90
C ALA A 195 14.99 -6.95 9.27
N GLN A 196 15.03 -5.81 9.95
CA GLN A 196 16.26 -5.19 10.43
C GLN A 196 16.97 -6.08 11.45
N GLN A 197 16.22 -6.70 12.37
CA GLN A 197 16.79 -7.65 13.33
C GLN A 197 17.47 -8.84 12.63
N VAL A 198 16.84 -9.42 11.61
CA VAL A 198 17.45 -10.51 10.81
C VAL A 198 18.76 -10.05 10.17
N ILE A 199 18.79 -8.81 9.62
CA ILE A 199 20.00 -8.25 8.98
C ILE A 199 21.13 -8.07 10.00
N GLU A 200 20.83 -7.59 11.20
CA GLU A 200 21.82 -7.30 12.24
C GLU A 200 22.34 -8.56 12.93
N THR A 201 21.43 -9.45 13.35
CA THR A 201 21.77 -10.66 14.11
C THR A 201 22.22 -11.80 13.22
N LYS A 202 21.84 -11.80 11.94
CA LYS A 202 22.00 -12.90 11.00
C LYS A 202 21.29 -14.18 11.46
N GLU A 203 20.19 -14.01 12.19
CA GLU A 203 19.34 -15.07 12.69
C GLU A 203 17.87 -14.72 12.44
N GLY A 204 17.02 -15.76 12.28
CA GLY A 204 15.58 -15.59 12.07
C GLY A 204 15.08 -16.32 10.83
N ASP A 205 13.79 -16.12 10.54
CA ASP A 205 13.14 -16.75 9.40
C ASP A 205 13.65 -16.13 8.09
N PHE A 206 13.79 -16.97 7.05
CA PHE A 206 14.25 -16.57 5.71
C PHE A 206 15.54 -15.73 5.72
N LYS A 207 16.43 -16.00 6.68
CA LYS A 207 17.66 -15.22 6.88
C LYS A 207 18.54 -15.15 5.63
N GLU A 208 18.65 -16.24 4.88
CA GLU A 208 19.49 -16.29 3.67
C GLU A 208 18.92 -15.37 2.58
N GLU A 209 17.61 -15.38 2.41
CA GLU A 209 16.88 -14.58 1.47
C GLU A 209 16.91 -13.09 1.85
N VAL A 210 16.64 -12.77 3.12
CA VAL A 210 16.68 -11.40 3.64
C VAL A 210 18.08 -10.81 3.54
N LEU A 211 19.14 -11.56 3.91
CA LEU A 211 20.52 -11.09 3.82
C LEU A 211 20.98 -10.91 2.37
N MET A 212 20.51 -11.76 1.47
CA MET A 212 20.85 -11.59 0.04
C MET A 212 20.14 -10.37 -0.55
N LEU A 213 18.86 -10.18 -0.25
CA LEU A 213 18.12 -8.98 -0.67
C LEU A 213 18.75 -7.71 -0.12
N ASP A 214 19.17 -7.69 1.14
CA ASP A 214 19.91 -6.57 1.76
C ASP A 214 21.22 -6.30 1.01
N THR A 215 21.99 -7.36 0.67
CA THR A 215 23.24 -7.25 -0.10
C THR A 215 23.00 -6.60 -1.46
N ILE A 216 22.01 -7.09 -2.20
CA ILE A 216 21.64 -6.56 -3.53
C ILE A 216 21.14 -5.12 -3.40
N ALA A 217 20.28 -4.81 -2.41
CA ALA A 217 19.74 -3.49 -2.19
C ALA A 217 20.84 -2.46 -1.87
N LYS A 218 21.81 -2.81 -1.04
CA LYS A 218 22.99 -1.97 -0.74
C LYS A 218 23.81 -1.69 -1.98
N ALA A 219 24.09 -2.72 -2.80
CA ALA A 219 24.83 -2.57 -4.05
C ALA A 219 24.09 -1.66 -5.05
N LEU A 220 22.78 -1.81 -5.19
CA LEU A 220 21.94 -0.94 -6.04
C LEU A 220 21.89 0.50 -5.52
N ARG A 221 21.78 0.67 -4.21
CA ARG A 221 21.78 2.00 -3.56
C ARG A 221 23.10 2.73 -3.79
N GLU A 222 24.24 2.04 -3.62
CA GLU A 222 25.56 2.63 -3.87
C GLU A 222 25.71 3.07 -5.34
N LYS A 223 25.33 2.24 -6.30
CA LYS A 223 25.32 2.61 -7.71
C LYS A 223 24.50 3.86 -7.99
N ARG A 224 23.35 4.03 -7.35
CA ARG A 224 22.52 5.24 -7.50
C ARG A 224 23.23 6.46 -6.96
N PHE A 225 23.89 6.38 -5.80
CA PHE A 225 24.67 7.49 -5.25
C PHE A 225 25.84 7.88 -6.14
N VAL A 226 26.59 6.90 -6.65
CA VAL A 226 27.67 7.15 -7.61
C VAL A 226 27.14 7.82 -8.89
N ALA A 227 25.92 7.50 -9.31
CA ALA A 227 25.25 8.11 -10.45
C ALA A 227 24.64 9.50 -10.14
N GLY A 228 24.79 10.05 -8.93
CA GLY A 228 24.35 11.39 -8.57
C GLY A 228 23.00 11.46 -7.82
N ALA A 229 22.51 10.34 -7.25
CA ALA A 229 21.33 10.37 -6.39
C ALA A 229 21.61 11.18 -5.12
N ILE A 230 20.62 11.95 -4.69
CA ILE A 230 20.69 12.78 -3.48
C ILE A 230 19.97 12.05 -2.34
N ASN A 231 20.56 12.05 -1.16
CA ASN A 231 19.92 11.58 0.07
C ASN A 231 19.26 12.76 0.79
N PHE A 232 17.98 12.61 1.13
CA PHE A 232 17.26 13.58 1.96
C PHE A 232 16.94 12.92 3.29
N ASP A 233 17.57 13.40 4.36
CA ASP A 233 17.19 13.00 5.71
C ASP A 233 15.94 13.80 6.11
N ARG A 234 14.81 13.10 6.27
CA ARG A 234 13.58 13.66 6.81
C ARG A 234 13.35 13.11 8.21
N TYR A 235 13.02 14.02 9.13
CA TYR A 235 12.47 13.62 10.41
C TYR A 235 10.97 13.36 10.24
N GLU A 236 10.54 12.14 10.49
CA GLU A 236 9.13 11.81 10.63
C GLU A 236 8.77 11.76 12.11
N VAL A 237 7.74 12.51 12.48
CA VAL A 237 7.19 12.48 13.83
C VAL A 237 6.14 11.37 13.86
N LYS A 238 6.39 10.32 14.65
CA LYS A 238 5.38 9.30 14.98
C LYS A 238 4.76 9.63 16.32
N PHE A 239 3.44 9.50 16.39
CA PHE A 239 2.69 9.67 17.62
C PHE A 239 2.28 8.27 18.10
N GLU A 240 2.58 7.96 19.36
CA GLU A 240 1.98 6.82 20.03
C GLU A 240 0.67 7.27 20.66
N ILE A 241 -0.42 6.68 20.21
CA ILE A 241 -1.77 7.01 20.68
C ILE A 241 -2.23 5.87 21.59
N ASP A 242 -2.66 6.22 22.81
CA ASP A 242 -3.24 5.26 23.73
C ASP A 242 -4.65 4.79 23.28
N GLU A 243 -5.20 3.79 23.97
CA GLU A 243 -6.55 3.26 23.70
C GLU A 243 -7.68 4.31 23.82
N LYS A 244 -7.38 5.48 24.40
CA LYS A 244 -8.31 6.59 24.56
C LYS A 244 -8.15 7.67 23.49
N GLY A 245 -7.21 7.46 22.53
CA GLY A 245 -6.96 8.40 21.44
C GLY A 245 -6.16 9.64 21.87
N LYS A 246 -5.32 9.49 22.91
CA LYS A 246 -4.46 10.56 23.40
C LYS A 246 -2.98 10.20 23.22
#